data_c6643b086f180144da7e89ca8f30e833
#
_entry.id   c6643b086f180144da7e89ca8f30e833
#
_cell.length_a   1.000
_cell.length_b   1.000
_cell.length_c   1.000
_cell.angle_alpha   90.00
_cell.angle_beta   90.00
_cell.angle_gamma   90.00
#
_symmetry.space_group_name_H-M   'P 1'
#
loop_
_entity.id
_entity.type
_entity.pdbx_description
1 polymer ?
#
loop_
_entity_poly.entity_id
_entity_poly.type
_entity_poly.pdbx_seq_one_letter_code
_entity_poly.pdbx_strand_id
1 'polypeptide(L)'
;MKHSVTFTKFLSMKIADLYIRVSTDEQADKGYSQRSQEEFLRKYCEINGMSIRKVIFEDHSAKTFNRPEWKRYLVELRKHKCQADFVLFLKWDRFSRNAGDAYQMINMLRKLGIEPQAIEQPLDLSIPENKMMLAFYLAAPEVENDRRALNVIHGMRRARKEGRY
;
A
#
# COMPACT_ATOMS: atom_id res chain seq x y z
N MET A 1 -28.02 3.76 -47.20
CA MET A 1 -27.93 2.90 -46.01
C MET A 1 -26.59 3.08 -45.35
N LYS A 2 -26.59 3.80 -44.20
CA LYS A 2 -25.37 4.05 -43.42
C LYS A 2 -25.25 2.94 -42.38
N HIS A 3 -24.29 2.05 -42.57
CA HIS A 3 -23.95 1.06 -41.54
C HIS A 3 -23.23 1.77 -40.39
N SER A 4 -23.95 1.93 -39.30
CA SER A 4 -23.39 2.34 -38.02
C SER A 4 -22.54 1.19 -37.47
N VAL A 5 -21.24 1.27 -37.62
CA VAL A 5 -20.30 0.38 -36.94
C VAL A 5 -20.23 0.83 -35.50
N THR A 6 -20.97 0.14 -34.64
CA THR A 6 -20.88 0.30 -33.19
C THR A 6 -19.54 -0.27 -32.78
N PHE A 7 -18.56 0.60 -32.54
CA PHE A 7 -17.27 0.26 -31.93
C PHE A 7 -17.54 -0.13 -30.48
N THR A 8 -17.82 -1.40 -30.25
CA THR A 8 -17.85 -1.96 -28.89
C THR A 8 -16.41 -1.94 -28.38
N LYS A 9 -16.10 -0.89 -27.59
CA LYS A 9 -14.84 -0.79 -26.87
C LYS A 9 -14.79 -1.98 -25.92
N PHE A 10 -14.07 -3.04 -26.29
CA PHE A 10 -13.70 -4.12 -25.39
C PHE A 10 -12.92 -3.47 -24.24
N LEU A 11 -13.60 -3.24 -23.14
CA LEU A 11 -12.97 -2.88 -21.88
C LEU A 11 -12.10 -4.08 -21.47
N SER A 12 -10.83 -4.02 -21.81
CA SER A 12 -9.86 -5.02 -21.35
C SER A 12 -9.93 -5.04 -19.83
N MET A 13 -10.21 -6.20 -19.26
CA MET A 13 -10.26 -6.42 -17.82
C MET A 13 -8.91 -5.98 -17.21
N LYS A 14 -8.96 -5.12 -16.19
CA LYS A 14 -7.76 -4.67 -15.49
C LYS A 14 -7.17 -5.80 -14.68
N ILE A 15 -5.85 -5.88 -14.67
CA ILE A 15 -5.08 -6.92 -13.97
C ILE A 15 -4.40 -6.29 -12.77
N ALA A 16 -4.59 -6.90 -11.61
CA ALA A 16 -4.01 -6.44 -10.35
C ALA A 16 -3.11 -7.49 -9.70
N ASP A 17 -1.99 -7.04 -9.16
CA ASP A 17 -1.19 -7.78 -8.19
C ASP A 17 -1.54 -7.29 -6.79
N LEU A 18 -1.66 -8.20 -5.84
CA LEU A 18 -1.98 -7.88 -4.46
C LEU A 18 -0.71 -7.94 -3.62
N TYR A 19 -0.44 -6.89 -2.87
CA TYR A 19 0.70 -6.81 -1.95
C TYR A 19 0.20 -6.71 -0.51
N ILE A 20 0.54 -7.71 0.29
CA ILE A 20 0.10 -7.88 1.67
C ILE A 20 1.32 -7.91 2.55
N ARG A 21 1.41 -6.98 3.49
CA ARG A 21 2.54 -6.85 4.39
C ARG A 21 2.09 -6.84 5.85
N VAL A 22 2.79 -7.60 6.66
CA VAL A 22 2.77 -7.52 8.12
C VAL A 22 4.21 -7.47 8.63
N SER A 23 4.43 -6.87 9.79
CA SER A 23 5.67 -6.99 10.55
C SER A 23 5.39 -7.62 11.90
N THR A 24 6.44 -8.12 12.55
CA THR A 24 6.36 -8.72 13.89
C THR A 24 5.71 -7.79 14.91
N ASP A 25 5.97 -6.48 14.80
CA ASP A 25 5.39 -5.46 15.68
C ASP A 25 3.90 -5.21 15.42
N GLU A 26 3.43 -5.50 14.19
CA GLU A 26 2.05 -5.26 13.75
C GLU A 26 1.15 -6.50 13.92
N GLN A 27 1.73 -7.67 14.13
CA GLN A 27 0.97 -8.90 14.44
C GLN A 27 0.21 -8.78 15.78
N ALA A 28 0.65 -7.87 16.65
CA ALA A 28 -0.05 -7.56 17.91
C ALA A 28 -1.30 -6.68 17.72
N ASP A 29 -1.44 -5.97 16.60
CA ASP A 29 -2.60 -5.14 16.28
C ASP A 29 -3.70 -5.99 15.64
N LYS A 30 -4.78 -6.21 16.37
CA LYS A 30 -5.89 -7.15 16.07
C LYS A 30 -6.71 -6.86 14.80
N GLY A 31 -6.34 -5.91 13.95
CA GLY A 31 -7.17 -5.48 12.82
C GLY A 31 -6.65 -5.77 11.42
N TYR A 32 -5.37 -6.08 11.26
CA TYR A 32 -4.74 -6.13 9.93
C TYR A 32 -3.89 -7.37 9.71
N SER A 33 -4.42 -8.56 10.06
CA SER A 33 -3.76 -9.82 9.72
C SER A 33 -3.59 -9.97 8.21
N GLN A 34 -2.65 -10.79 7.77
CA GLN A 34 -2.48 -11.10 6.34
C GLN A 34 -3.79 -11.56 5.70
N ARG A 35 -4.53 -12.40 6.39
CA ARG A 35 -5.81 -12.92 5.92
C ARG A 35 -6.84 -11.80 5.72
N SER A 36 -6.99 -10.91 6.69
CA SER A 36 -7.93 -9.79 6.57
C SER A 36 -7.57 -8.86 5.41
N GLN A 37 -6.27 -8.54 5.24
CA GLN A 37 -5.81 -7.72 4.12
C GLN A 37 -6.13 -8.40 2.78
N GLU A 38 -5.86 -9.69 2.67
CA GLU A 38 -6.15 -10.46 1.46
C GLU A 38 -7.65 -10.46 1.13
N GLU A 39 -8.50 -10.72 2.11
CA GLU A 39 -9.95 -10.73 1.93
C GLU A 39 -10.47 -9.38 1.43
N PHE A 40 -10.01 -8.26 2.01
CA PHE A 40 -10.38 -6.91 1.55
C PHE A 40 -9.91 -6.63 0.13
N LEU A 41 -8.68 -6.98 -0.20
CA LEU A 41 -8.12 -6.76 -1.53
C LEU A 41 -8.83 -7.60 -2.60
N ARG A 42 -9.13 -8.86 -2.31
CA ARG A 42 -9.88 -9.74 -3.23
C ARG A 42 -11.29 -9.22 -3.46
N LYS A 43 -11.99 -8.82 -2.40
CA LYS A 43 -13.32 -8.23 -2.51
C LYS A 43 -13.32 -6.94 -3.32
N TYR A 44 -12.30 -6.10 -3.14
CA TYR A 44 -12.12 -4.89 -3.94
C TYR A 44 -11.96 -5.21 -5.43
N CYS A 45 -11.14 -6.20 -5.78
CA CYS A 45 -10.96 -6.64 -7.16
C CYS A 45 -12.26 -7.19 -7.76
N GLU A 46 -13.00 -8.00 -7.01
CA GLU A 46 -14.30 -8.55 -7.43
C GLU A 46 -15.30 -7.43 -7.74
N ILE A 47 -15.48 -6.47 -6.83
CA ILE A 47 -16.41 -5.34 -7.00
C ILE A 47 -16.01 -4.47 -8.21
N ASN A 48 -14.72 -4.28 -8.46
CA ASN A 48 -14.23 -3.44 -9.55
C ASN A 48 -13.96 -4.21 -10.87
N GLY A 49 -14.30 -5.49 -10.94
CA GLY A 49 -14.13 -6.30 -12.14
C GLY A 49 -12.66 -6.45 -12.55
N MET A 50 -11.74 -6.56 -11.58
CA MET A 50 -10.32 -6.76 -11.81
C MET A 50 -9.94 -8.23 -11.71
N SER A 51 -9.04 -8.69 -12.60
CA SER A 51 -8.43 -10.00 -12.51
C SER A 51 -7.20 -9.95 -11.61
N ILE A 52 -7.08 -10.91 -10.70
CA ILE A 52 -5.91 -11.03 -9.81
C ILE A 52 -4.88 -11.93 -10.49
N ARG A 53 -3.69 -11.41 -10.77
CA ARG A 53 -2.59 -12.17 -11.36
C ARG A 53 -1.75 -12.85 -10.27
N LYS A 54 -1.38 -12.10 -9.22
CA LYS A 54 -0.46 -12.56 -8.19
C LYS A 54 -0.84 -12.00 -6.82
N VAL A 55 -0.58 -12.79 -5.78
CA VAL A 55 -0.65 -12.34 -4.38
C VAL A 55 0.74 -12.46 -3.76
N ILE A 56 1.24 -11.38 -3.20
CA ILE A 56 2.57 -11.27 -2.62
C ILE A 56 2.42 -11.05 -1.12
N PHE A 57 3.00 -11.96 -0.33
CA PHE A 57 3.04 -11.85 1.13
C PHE A 57 4.44 -11.45 1.58
N GLU A 58 4.54 -10.37 2.32
CA GLU A 58 5.78 -9.84 2.84
C GLU A 58 5.75 -9.78 4.38
N ASP A 59 6.78 -10.31 5.01
CA ASP A 59 6.94 -10.32 6.47
C ASP A 59 8.13 -9.44 6.89
N HIS A 60 8.14 -8.20 6.41
CA HIS A 60 9.23 -7.27 6.69
C HIS A 60 8.72 -5.86 6.95
N SER A 61 9.53 -5.07 7.67
CA SER A 61 9.19 -3.69 8.04
C SER A 61 8.90 -2.79 6.83
N ALA A 62 7.98 -1.85 7.01
CA ALA A 62 7.70 -0.78 6.06
C ALA A 62 8.74 0.35 6.07
N LYS A 63 9.73 0.32 6.96
CA LYS A 63 10.76 1.38 7.09
C LYS A 63 11.68 1.47 5.87
N THR A 64 11.94 0.34 5.22
CA THR A 64 12.77 0.25 4.01
C THR A 64 12.17 -0.69 2.98
N PHE A 65 12.59 -0.59 1.71
CA PHE A 65 12.27 -1.57 0.67
C PHE A 65 13.28 -2.74 0.59
N ASN A 66 14.08 -2.96 1.64
CA ASN A 66 14.92 -4.15 1.75
C ASN A 66 14.07 -5.38 2.14
N ARG A 67 13.15 -5.76 1.27
CA ARG A 67 12.14 -6.81 1.47
C ARG A 67 12.34 -7.88 0.42
N PRO A 68 12.54 -9.16 0.81
CA PRO A 68 12.85 -10.23 -0.13
C PRO A 68 11.78 -10.46 -1.19
N GLU A 69 10.51 -10.52 -0.79
CA GLU A 69 9.42 -10.79 -1.73
C GLU A 69 9.17 -9.61 -2.68
N TRP A 70 9.29 -8.37 -2.18
CA TRP A 70 9.24 -7.18 -3.00
C TRP A 70 10.36 -7.14 -4.05
N LYS A 71 11.58 -7.51 -3.65
CA LYS A 71 12.72 -7.58 -4.58
C LYS A 71 12.48 -8.60 -5.69
N ARG A 72 11.96 -9.80 -5.34
CA ARG A 72 11.60 -10.83 -6.33
C ARG A 72 10.54 -10.31 -7.29
N TYR A 73 9.53 -9.64 -6.77
CA TYR A 73 8.47 -9.02 -7.56
C TYR A 73 9.02 -7.99 -8.56
N LEU A 74 9.90 -7.09 -8.13
CA LEU A 74 10.52 -6.11 -9.02
C LEU A 74 11.38 -6.76 -10.12
N VAL A 75 12.11 -7.83 -9.81
CA VAL A 75 12.88 -8.59 -10.81
C VAL A 75 11.96 -9.18 -11.87
N GLU A 76 10.84 -9.77 -11.45
CA GLU A 76 9.82 -10.31 -12.34
C GLU A 76 9.23 -9.23 -13.25
N LEU A 77 8.84 -8.09 -12.69
CA LEU A 77 8.29 -6.96 -13.46
C LEU A 77 9.25 -6.40 -14.50
N ARG A 78 10.55 -6.37 -14.20
CA ARG A 78 11.58 -5.92 -15.14
C ARG A 78 11.76 -6.87 -16.30
N LYS A 79 11.63 -8.18 -16.04
CA LYS A 79 11.75 -9.22 -17.09
C LYS A 79 10.51 -9.23 -18.00
N HIS A 80 9.33 -9.01 -17.41
CA HIS A 80 8.04 -9.13 -18.08
C HIS A 80 7.22 -7.86 -17.83
N LYS A 81 7.46 -6.83 -18.64
CA LYS A 81 6.75 -5.55 -18.52
C LYS A 81 5.26 -5.69 -18.85
N CYS A 82 4.45 -4.86 -18.25
CA CYS A 82 3.01 -4.70 -18.52
C CYS A 82 2.16 -5.97 -18.27
N GLN A 83 2.53 -6.82 -17.34
CA GLN A 83 1.73 -8.00 -16.96
C GLN A 83 0.58 -7.66 -16.00
N ALA A 84 0.66 -6.55 -15.28
CA ALA A 84 -0.37 -6.05 -14.41
C ALA A 84 -0.55 -4.55 -14.62
N ASP A 85 -1.78 -4.06 -14.41
CA ASP A 85 -2.08 -2.62 -14.44
C ASP A 85 -1.85 -1.98 -13.08
N PHE A 86 -2.12 -2.72 -12.01
CA PHE A 86 -2.06 -2.23 -10.64
C PHE A 86 -1.28 -3.16 -9.71
N VAL A 87 -0.60 -2.57 -8.74
CA VAL A 87 -0.26 -3.23 -7.48
C VAL A 87 -1.12 -2.62 -6.37
N LEU A 88 -1.95 -3.44 -5.74
CA LEU A 88 -2.91 -3.03 -4.73
C LEU A 88 -2.46 -3.45 -3.34
N PHE A 89 -2.63 -2.55 -2.38
CA PHE A 89 -2.40 -2.78 -0.96
C PHE A 89 -3.45 -2.04 -0.14
N LEU A 90 -3.56 -2.33 1.13
CA LEU A 90 -4.66 -1.83 1.96
C LEU A 90 -4.53 -0.32 2.23
N LYS A 91 -3.37 0.11 2.75
CA LYS A 91 -3.05 1.51 3.08
C LYS A 91 -1.63 1.84 2.66
N TRP A 92 -1.30 3.11 2.52
CA TRP A 92 0.02 3.57 2.12
C TRP A 92 1.13 3.18 3.12
N ASP A 93 0.82 3.07 4.41
CA ASP A 93 1.78 2.61 5.43
C ASP A 93 2.14 1.12 5.27
N ARG A 94 1.33 0.33 4.57
CA ARG A 94 1.67 -1.05 4.15
C ARG A 94 2.69 -1.04 3.02
N PHE A 95 2.61 -0.05 2.15
CA PHE A 95 3.56 0.14 1.06
C PHE A 95 4.90 0.68 1.57
N SER A 96 4.92 1.82 2.25
CA SER A 96 6.12 2.41 2.85
C SER A 96 5.77 3.32 4.02
N ARG A 97 6.73 3.48 4.94
CA ARG A 97 6.72 4.50 6.00
C ARG A 97 7.77 5.57 5.79
N ASN A 98 8.55 5.47 4.72
CA ASN A 98 9.54 6.46 4.32
C ASN A 98 9.05 7.15 3.04
N ALA A 99 8.83 8.46 3.11
CA ALA A 99 8.30 9.23 1.99
C ALA A 99 9.25 9.24 0.77
N GLY A 100 10.55 9.38 1.01
CA GLY A 100 11.55 9.38 -0.07
C GLY A 100 11.57 8.05 -0.83
N ASP A 101 11.64 6.95 -0.11
CA ASP A 101 11.59 5.60 -0.68
C ASP A 101 10.27 5.34 -1.41
N ALA A 102 9.15 5.79 -0.85
CA ALA A 102 7.84 5.64 -1.47
C ALA A 102 7.77 6.35 -2.82
N TYR A 103 8.20 7.60 -2.92
CA TYR A 103 8.20 8.35 -4.17
C TYR A 103 9.10 7.72 -5.23
N GLN A 104 10.29 7.27 -4.86
CA GLN A 104 11.20 6.58 -5.77
C GLN A 104 10.55 5.29 -6.30
N MET A 105 9.93 4.51 -5.42
CA MET A 105 9.31 3.25 -5.78
C MET A 105 8.07 3.45 -6.64
N ILE A 106 7.24 4.45 -6.36
CA ILE A 106 6.08 4.83 -7.18
C ILE A 106 6.55 5.20 -8.61
N ASN A 107 7.58 6.03 -8.73
CA ASN A 107 8.12 6.41 -10.02
C ASN A 107 8.69 5.21 -10.79
N MET A 108 9.36 4.30 -10.12
CA MET A 108 9.88 3.06 -10.72
C MET A 108 8.74 2.18 -11.24
N LEU A 109 7.71 1.93 -10.44
CA LEU A 109 6.54 1.12 -10.84
C LEU A 109 5.82 1.74 -12.03
N ARG A 110 5.63 3.04 -12.05
CA ARG A 110 5.01 3.74 -13.18
C ARG A 110 5.82 3.62 -14.47
N LYS A 111 7.14 3.67 -14.39
CA LYS A 111 8.03 3.40 -15.54
C LYS A 111 7.88 1.96 -16.05
N LEU A 112 7.52 1.02 -15.19
CA LEU A 112 7.23 -0.37 -15.56
C LEU A 112 5.77 -0.58 -16.01
N GLY A 113 4.96 0.49 -16.07
CA GLY A 113 3.57 0.44 -16.51
C GLY A 113 2.58 -0.02 -15.43
N ILE A 114 2.98 0.02 -14.14
CA ILE A 114 2.16 -0.43 -13.02
C ILE A 114 1.86 0.75 -12.11
N GLU A 115 0.57 0.92 -11.77
CA GLU A 115 0.11 1.96 -10.85
C GLU A 115 -0.06 1.37 -9.43
N PRO A 116 0.67 1.86 -8.42
CA PRO A 116 0.43 1.48 -7.02
C PRO A 116 -0.81 2.20 -6.49
N GLN A 117 -1.69 1.45 -5.80
CA GLN A 117 -2.92 1.97 -5.22
C GLN A 117 -3.21 1.39 -3.84
N ALA A 118 -3.54 2.27 -2.89
CA ALA A 118 -4.07 1.89 -1.59
C ALA A 118 -5.61 1.88 -1.66
N ILE A 119 -6.24 0.74 -1.40
CA ILE A 119 -7.70 0.62 -1.58
C ILE A 119 -8.52 1.41 -0.55
N GLU A 120 -8.00 1.59 0.66
CA GLU A 120 -8.65 2.39 1.71
C GLU A 120 -8.27 3.88 1.66
N GLN A 121 -7.24 4.24 0.90
CA GLN A 121 -6.71 5.60 0.77
C GLN A 121 -6.44 5.91 -0.71
N PRO A 122 -7.47 5.82 -1.59
CA PRO A 122 -7.27 5.98 -3.02
C PRO A 122 -6.80 7.39 -3.36
N LEU A 123 -5.76 7.48 -4.20
CA LEU A 123 -5.19 8.73 -4.68
C LEU A 123 -4.91 8.64 -6.18
N ASP A 124 -5.33 9.63 -6.93
CA ASP A 124 -4.85 9.86 -8.28
C ASP A 124 -3.57 10.71 -8.22
N LEU A 125 -2.43 10.07 -8.37
CA LEU A 125 -1.12 10.71 -8.27
C LEU A 125 -0.75 11.55 -9.50
N SER A 126 -1.60 11.60 -10.53
CA SER A 126 -1.48 12.54 -11.64
C SER A 126 -1.88 13.95 -11.24
N ILE A 127 -2.68 14.08 -10.16
CA ILE A 127 -3.11 15.35 -9.58
C ILE A 127 -2.06 15.84 -8.58
N PRO A 128 -1.43 17.03 -8.79
CA PRO A 128 -0.34 17.52 -7.94
C PRO A 128 -0.70 17.63 -6.45
N GLU A 129 -1.93 18.03 -6.12
CA GLU A 129 -2.42 18.18 -4.75
C GLU A 129 -2.45 16.84 -4.00
N ASN A 130 -2.66 15.74 -4.70
CA ASN A 130 -2.66 14.41 -4.10
C ASN A 130 -1.27 13.96 -3.64
N LYS A 131 -0.19 14.59 -4.12
CA LYS A 131 1.16 14.37 -3.57
C LYS A 131 1.27 14.82 -2.12
N MET A 132 0.60 15.93 -1.77
CA MET A 132 0.54 16.41 -0.38
C MET A 132 -0.23 15.41 0.49
N MET A 133 -1.35 14.90 -0.02
CA MET A 133 -2.15 13.91 0.69
C MET A 133 -1.37 12.60 0.89
N LEU A 134 -0.61 12.16 -0.11
CA LEU A 134 0.28 11.00 -0.01
C LEU A 134 1.33 11.21 1.09
N ALA A 135 1.99 12.38 1.12
CA ALA A 135 2.96 12.71 2.16
C ALA A 135 2.34 12.65 3.55
N PHE A 136 1.10 13.12 3.71
CA PHE A 136 0.34 13.03 4.95
C PHE A 136 0.10 11.57 5.36
N TYR A 137 -0.38 10.72 4.47
CA TYR A 137 -0.60 9.30 4.76
C TYR A 137 0.67 8.54 5.13
N LEU A 138 1.81 8.90 4.52
CA LEU A 138 3.10 8.28 4.84
C LEU A 138 3.67 8.75 6.19
N ALA A 139 3.42 10.00 6.57
CA ALA A 139 3.89 10.58 7.83
C ALA A 139 3.00 10.26 9.04
N ALA A 140 1.71 10.03 8.84
CA ALA A 140 0.74 9.83 9.91
C ALA A 140 1.11 8.73 10.92
N PRO A 141 1.61 7.54 10.52
CA PRO A 141 2.00 6.49 11.46
C PRO A 141 3.18 6.91 12.36
N GLU A 142 4.14 7.67 11.84
CA GLU A 142 5.29 8.18 12.61
C GLU A 142 4.83 9.18 13.66
N VAL A 143 4.01 10.15 13.27
CA VAL A 143 3.41 11.14 14.19
C VAL A 143 2.59 10.46 15.29
N GLU A 144 1.85 9.42 14.96
CA GLU A 144 1.07 8.65 15.95
C GLU A 144 1.99 7.93 16.94
N ASN A 145 3.08 7.33 16.48
CA ASN A 145 4.06 6.67 17.32
C ASN A 145 4.75 7.67 18.25
N ASP A 146 5.14 8.83 17.75
CA ASP A 146 5.74 9.91 18.55
C ASP A 146 4.78 10.41 19.64
N ARG A 147 3.51 10.56 19.30
CA ARG A 147 2.47 10.92 20.28
C ARG A 147 2.29 9.85 21.35
N ARG A 148 2.30 8.57 20.98
CA ARG A 148 2.24 7.46 21.96
C ARG A 148 3.44 7.48 22.89
N ALA A 149 4.66 7.68 22.37
CA ALA A 149 5.88 7.77 23.16
C ALA A 149 5.83 8.93 24.15
N LEU A 150 5.40 10.12 23.72
CA LEU A 150 5.20 11.28 24.61
C LEU A 150 4.18 10.99 25.71
N ASN A 151 3.06 10.37 25.39
CA ASN A 151 2.03 10.00 26.37
C ASN A 151 2.57 9.03 27.42
N VAL A 152 3.40 8.06 27.03
CA VAL A 152 4.08 7.14 27.96
C VAL A 152 5.01 7.92 28.90
N ILE A 153 5.83 8.82 28.37
CA ILE A 153 6.75 9.64 29.16
C ILE A 153 5.97 10.52 30.16
N HIS A 154 4.88 11.14 29.71
CA HIS A 154 4.02 11.93 30.59
C HIS A 154 3.37 11.09 31.69
N GLY A 155 2.89 9.90 31.34
CA GLY A 155 2.33 8.94 32.28
C GLY A 155 3.35 8.50 33.34
N MET A 156 4.57 8.17 32.92
CA MET A 156 5.65 7.81 33.84
C MET A 156 6.04 8.95 34.79
N ARG A 157 6.15 10.19 34.28
CA ARG A 157 6.41 11.38 35.10
C ARG A 157 5.32 11.61 36.13
N ARG A 158 4.05 11.44 35.74
CA ARG A 158 2.91 11.58 36.64
C ARG A 158 2.93 10.50 37.71
N ALA A 159 3.14 9.23 37.36
CA ALA A 159 3.25 8.14 38.31
C ALA A 159 4.35 8.35 39.35
N ARG A 160 5.51 8.86 38.92
CA ARG A 160 6.62 9.24 39.86
C ARG A 160 6.20 10.34 40.85
N LYS A 161 5.51 11.37 40.35
CA LYS A 161 5.03 12.46 41.26
C LYS A 161 3.99 11.97 42.26
N GLU A 162 3.18 10.99 41.86
CA GLU A 162 2.14 10.41 42.71
C GLU A 162 2.62 9.24 43.58
N GLY A 163 3.94 8.91 43.55
CA GLY A 163 4.55 7.85 44.35
C GLY A 163 4.08 6.44 43.95
N ARG A 164 3.59 6.28 42.74
CA ARG A 164 3.18 4.98 42.19
C ARG A 164 4.34 4.38 41.38
N TYR A 165 4.86 3.27 41.86
CA TYR A 165 5.90 2.49 41.18
C TYR A 165 5.30 1.22 40.60
#